data_3a2355cf157816cd0dec2fb9deeb4093
#
_entry.id   3a2355cf157816cd0dec2fb9deeb4093
#
_cell.length_a   1.000
_cell.length_b   1.000
_cell.length_c   1.000
_cell.angle_alpha   90.00
_cell.angle_beta   90.00
_cell.angle_gamma   90.00
#
_symmetry.space_group_name_H-M   'P 1'
#
loop_
_entity.id
_entity.type
_entity.pdbx_description
1 polymer ?
#
loop_
_entity_poly.entity_id
_entity_poly.type
_entity_poly.pdbx_seq_one_letter_code
_entity_poly.pdbx_strand_id
1 'polypeptide(L)'
;MNKAFANLLHKPPLFNALELASKHFQVSLLKFYREPEAVAVIDDAFGEAGLGMNPLDAYALYSLVRMQANTPGGMAEIGMWRGGSAKIICHLKGDKKFYGFDTFEGLPGRGEEDEKWFREKQFSSRQESVAANLANFPGVTLTKGIFPESGSILNGERLSFVNLDVDLYKGTIESLNFLWEKMSDRGLILIHDFHLAGVKKAVAEFLGSHRAMSFDCGCSQTALVRVP
;
A
#
# COMPACT_ATOMS: atom_id res chain seq x y z
N MET A 1 14.96 -24.01 -10.80
CA MET A 1 16.06 -23.01 -10.65
C MET A 1 17.13 -23.61 -9.76
N ASN A 2 18.43 -23.56 -10.15
CA ASN A 2 19.54 -24.16 -9.40
C ASN A 2 19.71 -23.40 -8.06
N LYS A 3 19.80 -24.14 -6.92
CA LYS A 3 19.97 -23.54 -5.57
C LYS A 3 21.21 -22.62 -5.47
N ALA A 4 22.27 -22.92 -6.21
CA ALA A 4 23.47 -22.09 -6.28
C ALA A 4 23.21 -20.74 -6.96
N PHE A 5 22.38 -20.71 -7.99
CA PHE A 5 21.99 -19.47 -8.69
C PHE A 5 21.04 -18.63 -7.82
N ALA A 6 20.10 -19.26 -7.11
CA ALA A 6 19.24 -18.57 -6.14
C ALA A 6 20.06 -17.90 -5.01
N ASN A 7 21.04 -18.62 -4.44
CA ASN A 7 21.93 -18.07 -3.40
C ASN A 7 22.84 -16.94 -3.90
N LEU A 8 23.20 -16.92 -5.18
CA LEU A 8 23.98 -15.82 -5.78
C LEU A 8 23.14 -14.56 -5.96
N LEU A 9 21.86 -14.73 -6.34
CA LEU A 9 20.91 -13.62 -6.49
C LEU A 9 20.59 -12.92 -5.15
N HIS A 10 20.66 -13.65 -4.03
CA HIS A 10 20.43 -13.07 -2.71
C HIS A 10 21.65 -12.43 -2.03
N LYS A 11 22.80 -12.30 -2.75
CA LYS A 11 23.91 -11.49 -2.22
C LYS A 11 23.53 -10.01 -2.32
N PRO A 12 23.59 -9.23 -1.21
CA PRO A 12 23.06 -7.87 -1.16
C PRO A 12 23.49 -6.95 -2.33
N PRO A 13 24.78 -6.85 -2.74
CA PRO A 13 25.15 -5.93 -3.79
C PRO A 13 24.60 -6.34 -5.19
N LEU A 14 24.52 -7.64 -5.49
CA LEU A 14 23.99 -8.12 -6.75
C LEU A 14 22.46 -8.01 -6.78
N PHE A 15 21.80 -8.35 -5.68
CA PHE A 15 20.35 -8.21 -5.55
C PHE A 15 19.93 -6.75 -5.72
N ASN A 16 20.58 -5.81 -5.03
CA ASN A 16 20.29 -4.39 -5.14
C ASN A 16 20.49 -3.85 -6.56
N ALA A 17 21.56 -4.31 -7.25
CA ALA A 17 21.80 -3.92 -8.64
C ALA A 17 20.72 -4.46 -9.59
N LEU A 18 20.29 -5.70 -9.42
CA LEU A 18 19.22 -6.32 -10.21
C LEU A 18 17.86 -5.66 -9.93
N GLU A 19 17.57 -5.35 -8.67
CA GLU A 19 16.37 -4.62 -8.29
C GLU A 19 16.33 -3.24 -8.94
N LEU A 20 17.43 -2.49 -8.87
CA LEU A 20 17.53 -1.18 -9.50
C LEU A 20 17.37 -1.27 -11.02
N ALA A 21 18.03 -2.22 -11.67
CA ALA A 21 17.90 -2.47 -13.12
C ALA A 21 16.44 -2.84 -13.49
N SER A 22 15.79 -3.69 -12.68
CA SER A 22 14.39 -4.05 -12.85
C SER A 22 13.47 -2.82 -12.75
N LYS A 23 13.67 -1.97 -11.74
CA LYS A 23 12.90 -0.73 -11.57
C LYS A 23 13.05 0.20 -12.77
N HIS A 24 14.27 0.42 -13.26
CA HIS A 24 14.50 1.24 -14.46
C HIS A 24 13.84 0.65 -15.73
N PHE A 25 13.91 -0.66 -15.89
CA PHE A 25 13.23 -1.33 -17.00
C PHE A 25 11.70 -1.18 -16.90
N GLN A 26 11.11 -1.39 -15.74
CA GLN A 26 9.69 -1.21 -15.54
C GLN A 26 9.24 0.25 -15.79
N VAL A 27 10.01 1.25 -15.32
CA VAL A 27 9.73 2.67 -15.62
C VAL A 27 9.80 2.92 -17.13
N SER A 28 10.77 2.33 -17.84
CA SER A 28 10.87 2.45 -19.30
C SER A 28 9.66 1.83 -20.02
N LEU A 29 9.15 0.69 -19.54
CA LEU A 29 7.92 0.10 -20.06
C LEU A 29 6.71 1.00 -19.81
N LEU A 30 6.60 1.59 -18.61
CA LEU A 30 5.52 2.53 -18.32
C LEU A 30 5.58 3.75 -19.25
N LYS A 31 6.76 4.33 -19.47
CA LYS A 31 6.96 5.46 -20.40
C LYS A 31 6.57 5.11 -21.85
N PHE A 32 6.70 3.87 -22.25
CA PHE A 32 6.35 3.42 -23.60
C PHE A 32 4.84 3.13 -23.76
N TYR A 33 4.23 2.51 -22.75
CA TYR A 33 2.86 1.99 -22.87
C TYR A 33 1.78 2.83 -22.18
N ARG A 34 2.16 3.79 -21.31
CA ARG A 34 1.22 4.50 -20.43
C ARG A 34 1.27 6.00 -20.67
N GLU A 35 0.20 6.66 -20.24
CA GLU A 35 0.05 8.10 -20.34
C GLU A 35 1.16 8.84 -19.55
N PRO A 36 1.72 9.94 -20.10
CA PRO A 36 2.78 10.71 -19.44
C PRO A 36 2.42 11.21 -18.05
N GLU A 37 1.15 11.51 -17.81
CA GLU A 37 0.63 11.96 -16.51
C GLU A 37 0.83 10.89 -15.42
N ALA A 38 0.48 9.64 -15.70
CA ALA A 38 0.69 8.53 -14.77
C ALA A 38 2.17 8.34 -14.43
N VAL A 39 3.02 8.42 -15.46
CA VAL A 39 4.48 8.30 -15.27
C VAL A 39 5.01 9.45 -14.42
N ALA A 40 4.57 10.68 -14.66
CA ALA A 40 5.01 11.85 -13.89
C ALA A 40 4.62 11.75 -12.41
N VAL A 41 3.40 11.29 -12.10
CA VAL A 41 2.95 11.06 -10.71
C VAL A 41 3.78 9.98 -10.02
N ILE A 42 4.08 8.89 -10.73
CA ILE A 42 4.91 7.80 -10.19
C ILE A 42 6.36 8.26 -10.01
N ASP A 43 6.95 8.95 -10.98
CA ASP A 43 8.31 9.49 -10.87
C ASP A 43 8.43 10.50 -9.70
N ASP A 44 7.43 11.36 -9.49
CA ASP A 44 7.37 12.28 -8.34
C ASP A 44 7.29 11.54 -7.00
N ALA A 45 6.51 10.48 -6.93
CA ALA A 45 6.40 9.64 -5.73
C ALA A 45 7.69 8.84 -5.45
N PHE A 46 8.43 8.44 -6.49
CA PHE A 46 9.75 7.81 -6.37
C PHE A 46 10.84 8.76 -5.88
N GLY A 47 10.71 10.09 -6.10
CA GLY A 47 11.74 11.08 -5.87
C GLY A 47 12.29 11.11 -4.46
N GLU A 48 11.87 12.07 -3.63
CA GLU A 48 12.45 12.29 -2.30
C GLU A 48 12.04 11.23 -1.26
N ALA A 49 10.81 10.71 -1.35
CA ALA A 49 10.28 9.76 -0.37
C ALA A 49 10.81 8.33 -0.57
N GLY A 50 11.13 7.96 -1.80
CA GLY A 50 11.32 6.56 -2.20
C GLY A 50 10.00 5.78 -2.14
N LEU A 51 9.74 4.94 -3.13
CA LEU A 51 8.62 4.01 -3.10
C LEU A 51 9.05 2.69 -2.47
N GLY A 52 8.32 2.20 -1.49
CA GLY A 52 8.47 0.85 -0.94
C GLY A 52 7.98 -0.24 -1.89
N MET A 53 7.45 0.13 -3.07
CA MET A 53 6.90 -0.78 -4.07
C MET A 53 7.60 -0.67 -5.43
N ASN A 54 7.36 -1.63 -6.31
CA ASN A 54 7.89 -1.57 -7.69
C ASN A 54 7.01 -0.68 -8.59
N PRO A 55 7.53 -0.20 -9.75
CA PRO A 55 6.79 0.71 -10.63
C PRO A 55 5.48 0.16 -11.19
N LEU A 56 5.35 -1.16 -11.40
CA LEU A 56 4.12 -1.78 -11.90
C LEU A 56 3.05 -1.80 -10.80
N ASP A 57 3.42 -2.04 -9.55
CA ASP A 57 2.50 -1.94 -8.41
C ASP A 57 2.08 -0.49 -8.17
N ALA A 58 3.00 0.48 -8.34
CA ALA A 58 2.69 1.90 -8.30
C ALA A 58 1.70 2.30 -9.41
N TYR A 59 1.83 1.73 -10.61
CA TYR A 59 0.88 1.97 -11.69
C TYR A 59 -0.49 1.31 -11.43
N ALA A 60 -0.51 0.12 -10.81
CA ALA A 60 -1.76 -0.49 -10.38
C ALA A 60 -2.46 0.38 -9.32
N LEU A 61 -1.72 0.85 -8.30
CA LEU A 61 -2.22 1.80 -7.31
C LEU A 61 -2.79 3.07 -8.00
N TYR A 62 -2.03 3.71 -8.89
CA TYR A 62 -2.48 4.88 -9.66
C TYR A 62 -3.81 4.60 -10.36
N SER A 63 -3.90 3.49 -11.08
CA SER A 63 -5.08 3.13 -11.89
C SER A 63 -6.32 2.89 -11.02
N LEU A 64 -6.14 2.20 -9.89
CA LEU A 64 -7.24 1.87 -8.97
C LEU A 64 -7.72 3.09 -8.18
N VAL A 65 -6.82 3.97 -7.74
CA VAL A 65 -7.21 5.25 -7.13
C VAL A 65 -8.01 6.10 -8.10
N ARG A 66 -7.55 6.23 -9.34
CA ARG A 66 -8.26 6.97 -10.41
C ARG A 66 -9.64 6.39 -10.68
N MET A 67 -9.78 5.07 -10.68
CA MET A 67 -11.07 4.39 -10.82
C MET A 67 -12.04 4.77 -9.68
N GLN A 68 -11.53 5.00 -8.47
CA GLN A 68 -12.32 5.36 -7.29
C GLN A 68 -12.60 6.87 -7.13
N ALA A 69 -12.17 7.70 -8.07
CA ALA A 69 -12.34 9.15 -8.00
C ALA A 69 -13.82 9.57 -7.81
N ASN A 70 -14.74 8.88 -8.48
CA ASN A 70 -16.19 9.19 -8.43
C ASN A 70 -16.97 8.37 -7.40
N THR A 71 -16.36 7.40 -6.73
CA THR A 71 -17.01 6.64 -5.65
C THR A 71 -17.11 7.52 -4.41
N PRO A 72 -18.28 7.66 -3.75
CA PRO A 72 -18.43 8.49 -2.56
C PRO A 72 -17.52 8.02 -1.42
N GLY A 73 -16.99 8.97 -0.63
CA GLY A 73 -16.15 8.70 0.55
C GLY A 73 -14.73 9.20 0.40
N GLY A 74 -14.02 9.23 1.53
CA GLY A 74 -12.60 9.56 1.60
C GLY A 74 -11.71 8.44 1.08
N MET A 75 -10.41 8.66 1.13
CA MET A 75 -9.39 7.65 0.85
C MET A 75 -8.48 7.49 2.05
N ALA A 76 -7.91 6.30 2.23
CA ALA A 76 -7.00 6.05 3.34
C ALA A 76 -5.80 5.20 2.92
N GLU A 77 -4.75 5.25 3.73
CA GLU A 77 -3.62 4.34 3.67
C GLU A 77 -3.23 3.89 5.08
N ILE A 78 -3.02 2.58 5.23
CA ILE A 78 -2.56 1.95 6.46
C ILE A 78 -1.18 1.34 6.17
N GLY A 79 -0.16 1.85 6.88
CA GLY A 79 1.24 1.58 6.56
C GLY A 79 1.74 2.52 5.46
N MET A 80 2.28 3.66 5.88
CA MET A 80 2.70 4.71 4.93
C MET A 80 4.21 4.74 4.71
N TRP A 81 4.96 4.19 5.67
CA TRP A 81 6.42 4.30 5.70
C TRP A 81 6.86 5.74 5.42
N ARG A 82 7.45 6.02 4.24
CA ARG A 82 7.93 7.35 3.83
C ARG A 82 6.92 8.18 3.05
N GLY A 83 5.72 7.65 2.79
CA GLY A 83 4.61 8.36 2.15
C GLY A 83 4.67 8.41 0.62
N GLY A 84 5.44 7.55 -0.04
CA GLY A 84 5.51 7.51 -1.50
C GLY A 84 4.17 7.10 -2.15
N SER A 85 3.57 6.02 -1.69
CA SER A 85 2.23 5.57 -2.11
C SER A 85 1.14 6.57 -1.74
N ALA A 86 1.21 7.15 -0.52
CA ALA A 86 0.32 8.24 -0.11
C ALA A 86 0.36 9.42 -1.07
N LYS A 87 1.53 9.76 -1.60
CA LYS A 87 1.70 10.85 -2.57
C LYS A 87 0.96 10.55 -3.88
N ILE A 88 1.03 9.31 -4.38
CA ILE A 88 0.25 8.88 -5.56
C ILE A 88 -1.25 9.04 -5.30
N ILE A 89 -1.74 8.58 -4.14
CA ILE A 89 -3.15 8.70 -3.76
C ILE A 89 -3.55 10.19 -3.70
N CYS A 90 -2.73 11.02 -3.07
CA CYS A 90 -3.00 12.44 -2.91
C CYS A 90 -3.02 13.22 -4.23
N HIS A 91 -2.23 12.84 -5.23
CA HIS A 91 -2.32 13.41 -6.58
C HIS A 91 -3.69 13.18 -7.26
N LEU A 92 -4.36 12.08 -6.91
CA LEU A 92 -5.54 11.59 -7.63
C LEU A 92 -6.85 11.74 -6.84
N LYS A 93 -6.79 11.96 -5.53
CA LYS A 93 -7.95 12.02 -4.65
C LYS A 93 -8.90 13.21 -4.91
N GLY A 94 -8.45 14.23 -5.64
CA GLY A 94 -9.20 15.48 -5.80
C GLY A 94 -9.48 16.14 -4.44
N ASP A 95 -10.72 16.55 -4.21
CA ASP A 95 -11.16 17.19 -2.96
C ASP A 95 -11.48 16.21 -1.82
N LYS A 96 -11.32 14.90 -2.04
CA LYS A 96 -11.57 13.89 -1.01
C LYS A 96 -10.62 14.05 0.16
N LYS A 97 -11.10 13.74 1.37
CA LYS A 97 -10.25 13.60 2.55
C LYS A 97 -9.32 12.40 2.36
N PHE A 98 -8.10 12.53 2.84
CA PHE A 98 -7.13 11.43 2.92
C PHE A 98 -6.72 11.21 4.38
N TYR A 99 -6.75 9.95 4.80
CA TYR A 99 -6.39 9.52 6.15
C TYR A 99 -5.20 8.57 6.08
N GLY A 100 -4.05 8.99 6.59
CA GLY A 100 -2.85 8.18 6.64
C GLY A 100 -2.57 7.68 8.05
N PHE A 101 -2.28 6.39 8.18
CA PHE A 101 -1.97 5.74 9.46
C PHE A 101 -0.64 5.01 9.37
N ASP A 102 0.22 5.24 10.34
CA ASP A 102 1.48 4.52 10.49
C ASP A 102 1.93 4.58 11.96
N THR A 103 2.69 3.60 12.40
CA THR A 103 3.37 3.67 13.69
C THR A 103 4.46 4.73 13.70
N PHE A 104 5.07 4.99 12.53
CA PHE A 104 6.31 5.75 12.34
C PHE A 104 7.51 5.18 13.14
N GLU A 105 7.28 4.12 13.88
CA GLU A 105 8.27 3.38 14.66
C GLU A 105 8.70 2.08 13.97
N GLY A 106 8.10 1.78 12.82
CA GLY A 106 8.29 0.58 12.04
C GLY A 106 7.35 -0.55 12.46
N LEU A 107 7.62 -1.76 11.93
CA LEU A 107 6.78 -2.91 12.16
C LEU A 107 6.71 -3.27 13.65
N PRO A 108 5.51 -3.62 14.16
CA PRO A 108 5.40 -4.32 15.44
C PRO A 108 6.05 -5.71 15.35
N GLY A 109 6.14 -6.42 16.47
CA GLY A 109 6.65 -7.77 16.48
C GLY A 109 5.83 -8.70 15.56
N ARG A 110 6.52 -9.54 14.78
CA ARG A 110 5.89 -10.54 13.89
C ARG A 110 5.25 -11.69 14.67
N GLY A 111 4.21 -12.30 14.11
CA GLY A 111 3.58 -13.53 14.57
C GLY A 111 4.23 -14.81 14.02
N GLU A 112 3.61 -15.95 14.28
CA GLU A 112 4.05 -17.26 13.77
C GLU A 112 3.74 -17.43 12.28
N GLU A 113 2.71 -16.74 11.79
CA GLU A 113 2.24 -16.74 10.41
C GLU A 113 3.14 -15.96 9.46
N ASP A 114 3.97 -15.06 10.02
CA ASP A 114 4.77 -14.11 9.26
C ASP A 114 6.14 -14.67 8.89
N GLU A 115 6.72 -14.12 7.84
CA GLU A 115 8.05 -14.48 7.36
C GLU A 115 9.11 -14.24 8.43
N LYS A 116 10.01 -15.21 8.63
CA LYS A 116 11.05 -15.19 9.68
C LYS A 116 12.07 -14.06 9.55
N TRP A 117 12.16 -13.44 8.38
CA TRP A 117 13.10 -12.34 8.12
C TRP A 117 12.56 -10.96 8.55
N PHE A 118 11.27 -10.82 8.85
CA PHE A 118 10.75 -9.59 9.44
C PHE A 118 11.31 -9.34 10.82
N ARG A 119 11.63 -8.09 11.08
CA ARG A 119 12.18 -7.61 12.35
C ARG A 119 11.33 -6.48 12.89
N GLU A 120 11.20 -6.44 14.21
CA GLU A 120 10.61 -5.29 14.91
C GLU A 120 11.34 -3.99 14.54
N LYS A 121 10.59 -2.90 14.39
CA LYS A 121 11.06 -1.56 13.96
C LYS A 121 11.63 -1.49 12.53
N GLN A 122 11.52 -2.54 11.74
CA GLN A 122 11.79 -2.46 10.30
C GLN A 122 10.81 -1.46 9.65
N PHE A 123 11.25 -0.74 8.62
CA PHE A 123 10.47 0.29 7.93
C PHE A 123 10.04 1.49 8.79
N SER A 124 10.81 1.84 9.83
CA SER A 124 10.58 3.06 10.58
C SER A 124 10.78 4.31 9.70
N SER A 125 10.03 5.36 9.98
CA SER A 125 10.11 6.65 9.28
C SER A 125 9.84 7.80 10.26
N ARG A 126 9.98 9.05 9.78
CA ARG A 126 9.67 10.23 10.59
C ARG A 126 8.36 10.83 10.12
N GLN A 127 7.40 10.96 11.03
CA GLN A 127 6.08 11.53 10.72
C GLN A 127 6.19 12.93 10.11
N GLU A 128 7.11 13.76 10.61
CA GLU A 128 7.32 15.11 10.11
C GLU A 128 7.80 15.13 8.65
N SER A 129 8.61 14.14 8.26
CA SER A 129 9.08 14.00 6.88
C SER A 129 7.92 13.61 5.94
N VAL A 130 7.07 12.69 6.38
CA VAL A 130 5.86 12.31 5.62
C VAL A 130 4.89 13.48 5.51
N ALA A 131 4.69 14.22 6.61
CA ALA A 131 3.85 15.42 6.60
C ALA A 131 4.39 16.49 5.63
N ALA A 132 5.71 16.71 5.60
CA ALA A 132 6.34 17.64 4.66
C ALA A 132 6.13 17.21 3.20
N ASN A 133 6.28 15.92 2.89
CA ASN A 133 6.05 15.36 1.54
C ASN A 133 4.61 15.53 1.05
N LEU A 134 3.65 15.60 1.96
CA LEU A 134 2.23 15.71 1.66
C LEU A 134 1.65 17.12 1.90
N ALA A 135 2.48 18.09 2.30
CA ALA A 135 2.03 19.43 2.72
C ALA A 135 1.27 20.21 1.62
N ASN A 136 1.55 19.94 0.35
CA ASN A 136 0.89 20.60 -0.78
C ASN A 136 -0.50 20.03 -1.11
N PHE A 137 -0.93 18.93 -0.45
CA PHE A 137 -2.22 18.32 -0.72
C PHE A 137 -3.22 18.70 0.39
N PRO A 138 -4.36 19.33 0.06
CA PRO A 138 -5.37 19.67 1.04
C PRO A 138 -6.09 18.43 1.58
N GLY A 139 -6.65 18.52 2.79
CA GLY A 139 -7.49 17.48 3.37
C GLY A 139 -6.75 16.19 3.75
N VAL A 140 -5.44 16.28 4.02
CA VAL A 140 -4.61 15.18 4.53
C VAL A 140 -4.60 15.20 6.06
N THR A 141 -4.83 14.06 6.66
CA THR A 141 -4.71 13.83 8.11
C THR A 141 -3.81 12.64 8.36
N LEU A 142 -2.75 12.83 9.15
CA LEU A 142 -1.82 11.78 9.53
C LEU A 142 -2.02 11.39 11.00
N THR A 143 -2.18 10.11 11.25
CA THR A 143 -2.39 9.56 12.60
C THR A 143 -1.27 8.57 12.93
N LYS A 144 -0.55 8.84 14.04
CA LYS A 144 0.46 7.93 14.57
C LYS A 144 -0.19 6.87 15.46
N GLY A 145 0.17 5.63 15.26
CA GLY A 145 -0.23 4.51 16.12
C GLY A 145 -0.42 3.21 15.36
N ILE A 146 -0.63 2.13 16.10
CA ILE A 146 -0.99 0.83 15.54
C ILE A 146 -2.44 0.90 15.07
N PHE A 147 -2.69 0.44 13.85
CA PHE A 147 -4.05 0.31 13.34
C PHE A 147 -4.56 -1.12 13.59
N PRO A 148 -5.85 -1.32 13.99
CA PRO A 148 -6.95 -0.35 13.97
C PRO A 148 -7.13 0.51 15.23
N GLU A 149 -6.35 0.34 16.30
CA GLU A 149 -6.52 1.08 17.57
C GLU A 149 -6.46 2.61 17.37
N SER A 150 -5.59 3.06 16.43
CA SER A 150 -5.48 4.48 16.06
C SER A 150 -6.59 4.97 15.13
N GLY A 151 -7.49 4.08 14.67
CA GLY A 151 -8.46 4.33 13.61
C GLY A 151 -9.71 5.11 14.01
N SER A 152 -9.82 5.63 15.25
CA SER A 152 -11.04 6.29 15.77
C SER A 152 -11.51 7.48 14.93
N ILE A 153 -10.60 8.19 14.27
CA ILE A 153 -10.92 9.31 13.37
C ILE A 153 -11.80 8.90 12.16
N LEU A 154 -11.82 7.60 11.82
CA LEU A 154 -12.67 7.06 10.76
C LEU A 154 -14.11 6.74 11.24
N ASN A 155 -14.45 7.01 12.50
CA ASN A 155 -15.80 6.79 12.98
C ASN A 155 -16.77 7.76 12.31
N GLY A 156 -17.80 7.21 11.66
CA GLY A 156 -18.76 7.99 10.87
C GLY A 156 -18.30 8.36 9.45
N GLU A 157 -17.06 8.09 9.10
CA GLU A 157 -16.56 8.29 7.74
C GLU A 157 -16.88 7.08 6.83
N ARG A 158 -17.01 7.35 5.53
CA ARG A 158 -17.04 6.33 4.48
C ARG A 158 -15.78 6.44 3.63
N LEU A 159 -15.29 5.29 3.17
CA LEU A 159 -14.06 5.20 2.38
C LEU A 159 -14.36 4.63 1.00
N SER A 160 -13.92 5.33 -0.03
CA SER A 160 -13.98 4.86 -1.42
C SER A 160 -12.77 3.97 -1.77
N PHE A 161 -11.62 4.28 -1.19
CA PHE A 161 -10.37 3.58 -1.45
C PHE A 161 -9.52 3.46 -0.20
N VAL A 162 -8.89 2.31 -0.03
CA VAL A 162 -7.86 2.09 1.00
C VAL A 162 -6.67 1.36 0.37
N ASN A 163 -5.45 1.86 0.62
CA ASN A 163 -4.22 1.11 0.44
C ASN A 163 -3.82 0.49 1.78
N LEU A 164 -3.75 -0.83 1.85
CA LEU A 164 -3.40 -1.59 3.05
C LEU A 164 -2.03 -2.25 2.85
N ASP A 165 -1.02 -1.74 3.55
CA ASP A 165 0.39 -2.12 3.41
C ASP A 165 1.04 -2.24 4.79
N VAL A 166 0.72 -3.31 5.52
CA VAL A 166 1.13 -3.54 6.91
C VAL A 166 1.98 -4.80 7.11
N ASP A 167 2.33 -5.48 6.00
CA ASP A 167 3.24 -6.63 5.93
C ASP A 167 2.82 -7.88 6.72
N LEU A 168 2.19 -7.74 7.87
CA LEU A 168 2.00 -8.80 8.85
C LEU A 168 0.56 -9.34 8.87
N TYR A 169 0.42 -10.64 9.14
CA TYR A 169 -0.88 -11.32 9.21
C TYR A 169 -1.87 -10.62 10.14
N LYS A 170 -1.45 -10.37 11.40
CA LYS A 170 -2.33 -9.79 12.41
C LYS A 170 -2.79 -8.38 12.01
N GLY A 171 -1.87 -7.53 11.59
CA GLY A 171 -2.19 -6.19 11.12
C GLY A 171 -3.15 -6.21 9.93
N THR A 172 -2.95 -7.13 8.99
CA THR A 172 -3.80 -7.27 7.80
C THR A 172 -5.22 -7.69 8.16
N ILE A 173 -5.41 -8.77 8.95
CA ILE A 173 -6.75 -9.28 9.26
C ILE A 173 -7.54 -8.31 10.15
N GLU A 174 -6.90 -7.70 11.15
CA GLU A 174 -7.55 -6.73 12.04
C GLU A 174 -7.94 -5.45 11.26
N SER A 175 -7.07 -4.98 10.37
CA SER A 175 -7.37 -3.83 9.49
C SER A 175 -8.52 -4.13 8.54
N LEU A 176 -8.54 -5.28 7.88
CA LEU A 176 -9.61 -5.66 6.96
C LEU A 176 -10.97 -5.69 7.67
N ASN A 177 -11.06 -6.32 8.85
CA ASN A 177 -12.29 -6.37 9.62
C ASN A 177 -12.78 -4.98 10.03
N PHE A 178 -11.89 -4.09 10.46
CA PHE A 178 -12.24 -2.73 10.85
C PHE A 178 -12.68 -1.86 9.67
N LEU A 179 -11.95 -1.95 8.55
CA LEU A 179 -12.16 -1.11 7.37
C LEU A 179 -13.40 -1.51 6.58
N TRP A 180 -13.71 -2.82 6.51
CA TRP A 180 -14.79 -3.32 5.67
C TRP A 180 -16.14 -2.65 5.94
N GLU A 181 -16.47 -2.42 7.21
CA GLU A 181 -17.69 -1.77 7.62
C GLU A 181 -17.76 -0.28 7.22
N LYS A 182 -16.60 0.31 6.94
CA LYS A 182 -16.46 1.73 6.54
C LYS A 182 -16.39 1.92 5.03
N MET A 183 -16.20 0.83 4.27
CA MET A 183 -16.14 0.93 2.81
C MET A 183 -17.49 1.35 2.23
N SER A 184 -17.47 2.24 1.28
CA SER A 184 -18.61 2.58 0.43
C SER A 184 -18.95 1.40 -0.48
N ASP A 185 -20.18 1.36 -0.99
CA ASP A 185 -20.55 0.43 -2.04
C ASP A 185 -19.64 0.63 -3.25
N ARG A 186 -19.09 -0.44 -3.80
CA ARG A 186 -18.05 -0.45 -4.83
C ARG A 186 -16.71 0.18 -4.40
N GLY A 187 -16.54 0.50 -3.12
CA GLY A 187 -15.26 0.89 -2.55
C GLY A 187 -14.25 -0.25 -2.64
N LEU A 188 -12.97 0.08 -2.69
CA LEU A 188 -11.88 -0.85 -2.95
C LEU A 188 -10.82 -0.77 -1.86
N ILE A 189 -10.39 -1.94 -1.35
CA ILE A 189 -9.18 -2.09 -0.55
C ILE A 189 -8.13 -2.75 -1.43
N LEU A 190 -7.03 -2.04 -1.69
CA LEU A 190 -5.83 -2.59 -2.32
C LEU A 190 -4.89 -3.08 -1.21
N ILE A 191 -4.50 -4.34 -1.29
CA ILE A 191 -3.63 -4.99 -0.30
C ILE A 191 -2.29 -5.24 -0.95
N HIS A 192 -1.24 -4.65 -0.38
CA HIS A 192 0.14 -4.85 -0.81
C HIS A 192 0.71 -6.16 -0.26
N ASP A 193 1.85 -6.57 -0.80
CA ASP A 193 2.60 -7.77 -0.37
C ASP A 193 1.80 -9.09 -0.32
N PHE A 194 0.82 -9.22 -1.20
CA PHE A 194 -0.01 -10.43 -1.32
C PHE A 194 0.79 -11.70 -1.66
N HIS A 195 2.08 -11.59 -1.92
CA HIS A 195 2.97 -12.74 -2.06
C HIS A 195 3.38 -13.36 -0.71
N LEU A 196 3.29 -12.61 0.42
CA LEU A 196 3.63 -13.06 1.76
C LEU A 196 2.60 -14.06 2.32
N ALA A 197 3.09 -15.07 3.02
CA ALA A 197 2.22 -16.14 3.56
C ALA A 197 1.23 -15.61 4.60
N GLY A 198 1.66 -14.71 5.49
CA GLY A 198 0.82 -14.07 6.50
C GLY A 198 -0.29 -13.24 5.88
N VAL A 199 0.03 -12.40 4.89
CA VAL A 199 -0.95 -11.57 4.17
C VAL A 199 -1.96 -12.43 3.40
N LYS A 200 -1.49 -13.46 2.66
CA LYS A 200 -2.40 -14.41 1.98
C LYS A 200 -3.35 -15.10 2.93
N LYS A 201 -2.85 -15.54 4.08
CA LYS A 201 -3.67 -16.19 5.11
C LYS A 201 -4.75 -15.24 5.62
N ALA A 202 -4.38 -14.00 5.96
CA ALA A 202 -5.32 -13.00 6.44
C ALA A 202 -6.44 -12.71 5.42
N VAL A 203 -6.09 -12.53 4.14
CA VAL A 203 -7.07 -12.29 3.07
C VAL A 203 -7.98 -13.50 2.86
N ALA A 204 -7.43 -14.72 2.89
CA ALA A 204 -8.23 -15.95 2.74
C ALA A 204 -9.23 -16.12 3.89
N GLU A 205 -8.83 -15.87 5.14
CA GLU A 205 -9.72 -15.92 6.30
C GLU A 205 -10.80 -14.83 6.22
N PHE A 206 -10.44 -13.63 5.84
CA PHE A 206 -11.39 -12.53 5.63
C PHE A 206 -12.46 -12.90 4.59
N LEU A 207 -12.05 -13.43 3.43
CA LEU A 207 -12.95 -13.85 2.35
C LEU A 207 -13.83 -15.04 2.74
N GLY A 208 -13.40 -15.85 3.71
CA GLY A 208 -14.20 -16.93 4.28
C GLY A 208 -15.44 -16.47 5.03
N SER A 209 -15.44 -15.21 5.52
CA SER A 209 -16.53 -14.64 6.33
C SER A 209 -17.19 -13.40 5.70
N HIS A 210 -16.60 -12.82 4.66
CA HIS A 210 -17.10 -11.61 4.00
C HIS A 210 -17.27 -11.80 2.51
N ARG A 211 -18.39 -11.30 1.98
CA ARG A 211 -18.63 -11.32 0.53
C ARG A 211 -17.94 -10.13 -0.13
N ALA A 212 -16.93 -10.41 -0.93
CA ALA A 212 -16.20 -9.43 -1.72
C ALA A 212 -15.89 -10.00 -3.12
N MET A 213 -15.75 -9.12 -4.10
CA MET A 213 -15.08 -9.47 -5.36
C MET A 213 -13.58 -9.25 -5.16
N SER A 214 -12.75 -10.23 -5.49
CA SER A 214 -11.29 -10.12 -5.38
C SER A 214 -10.62 -10.36 -6.72
N PHE A 215 -9.50 -9.66 -6.96
CA PHE A 215 -8.65 -9.88 -8.13
C PHE A 215 -7.21 -9.44 -7.84
N ASP A 216 -6.27 -10.19 -8.40
CA ASP A 216 -4.85 -9.85 -8.29
C ASP A 216 -4.48 -8.75 -9.29
N CYS A 217 -3.61 -7.85 -8.92
CA CYS A 217 -3.15 -6.73 -9.74
C CYS A 217 -1.68 -6.40 -9.44
N GLY A 218 -1.03 -5.73 -10.39
CA GLY A 218 0.40 -5.47 -10.27
C GLY A 218 1.22 -6.76 -10.20
N CYS A 219 2.29 -6.72 -9.43
CA CYS A 219 3.18 -7.86 -9.22
C CYS A 219 2.98 -8.53 -7.85
N SER A 220 2.57 -7.74 -6.84
CA SER A 220 2.49 -8.20 -5.45
C SER A 220 1.23 -7.74 -4.73
N GLN A 221 0.18 -7.37 -5.46
CA GLN A 221 -1.04 -6.78 -4.88
C GLN A 221 -2.28 -7.61 -5.21
N THR A 222 -3.26 -7.56 -4.31
CA THR A 222 -4.63 -8.01 -4.55
C THR A 222 -5.62 -6.94 -4.12
N ALA A 223 -6.75 -6.87 -4.79
CA ALA A 223 -7.80 -5.90 -4.50
C ALA A 223 -9.07 -6.60 -4.05
N LEU A 224 -9.74 -6.03 -3.04
CA LEU A 224 -11.06 -6.42 -2.58
C LEU A 224 -12.05 -5.31 -2.86
N VAL A 225 -13.13 -5.60 -3.59
CA VAL A 225 -14.20 -4.66 -3.90
C VAL A 225 -15.44 -5.02 -3.09
N ARG A 226 -15.99 -4.04 -2.37
CA ARG A 226 -17.27 -4.22 -1.68
C ARG A 226 -18.40 -4.29 -2.69
N VAL A 227 -19.05 -5.44 -2.74
CA VAL A 227 -20.28 -5.62 -3.55
C VAL A 227 -21.50 -5.22 -2.73
N PRO A 228 -22.49 -4.55 -3.36
CA PRO A 228 -23.74 -4.15 -2.69
C PRO A 228 -24.51 -5.34 -2.12
#